data_7941f2085ce498be84258cf841de5ba0
#
_entry.id   7941f2085ce498be84258cf841de5ba0
#
_cell.length_a   1.000
_cell.length_b   1.000
_cell.length_c   1.000
_cell.angle_alpha   90.00
_cell.angle_beta   90.00
_cell.angle_gamma   90.00
#
_symmetry.space_group_name_H-M   'P 1'
#
loop_
_entity.id
_entity.type
_entity.pdbx_description
1 polymer ?
#
loop_
_entity_poly.entity_id
_entity_poly.type
_entity_poly.pdbx_seq_one_letter_code
_entity_poly.pdbx_strand_id
1 'polypeptide(L)'
;MAKFKPDYIITEMKKNVVLAWGFPNTPLEEYIPGENRSMEHVFYIDGEVGPGTFYSECLWFFPPDMVSPKAAKKAAEMMKKLKPGVKIGPQPHMHPFDELFTFFGTNFDDPSDLCGEMEFWLEDQPVTFTKSCIVHIPAGMKHCPLNMKRMDKPLFHFSMGYTSSYEHTVLDDKPGKYAGEKHMLKYFVFGDKAGRKTLAFRKKIPNDFIHRIAHLDSEVVPGSSFHAETAWIWPEEQSGLKGQDVSFVDKHTHPFPEIIAFFGTDFDDIYELHGEVELWVEGKQYKINKSFAAIIPEGVEHGPLTVRNVRKPIFHYTVGHAGLYM
;
A
#
# COMPACT_ATOMS: atom_id res chain seq x y z
N MET A 1 -26.42 -1.08 9.92
CA MET A 1 -25.45 -1.05 8.83
C MET A 1 -24.63 0.22 8.97
N ALA A 2 -23.33 0.14 8.83
CA ALA A 2 -22.48 1.33 8.77
C ALA A 2 -22.86 2.14 7.53
N LYS A 3 -22.91 3.48 7.67
CA LYS A 3 -23.16 4.38 6.53
C LYS A 3 -21.84 4.96 6.07
N PHE A 4 -21.68 5.13 4.78
CA PHE A 4 -20.52 5.82 4.23
C PHE A 4 -20.54 7.31 4.61
N LYS A 5 -19.38 7.85 4.95
CA LYS A 5 -19.22 9.28 5.27
C LYS A 5 -18.17 9.90 4.34
N PRO A 6 -18.26 11.22 4.04
CA PRO A 6 -17.23 11.88 3.24
C PRO A 6 -15.81 11.72 3.80
N ASP A 7 -15.67 11.67 5.13
CA ASP A 7 -14.38 11.50 5.83
C ASP A 7 -13.75 10.11 5.60
N TYR A 8 -14.46 9.17 4.97
CA TYR A 8 -13.90 7.88 4.54
C TYR A 8 -13.11 7.97 3.23
N ILE A 9 -13.11 9.14 2.58
CA ILE A 9 -12.21 9.46 1.47
C ILE A 9 -11.04 10.27 2.04
N ILE A 10 -9.92 9.60 2.21
CA ILE A 10 -8.69 10.16 2.78
C ILE A 10 -7.85 10.72 1.65
N THR A 11 -7.55 12.01 1.67
CA THR A 11 -6.77 12.71 0.64
C THR A 11 -5.55 13.44 1.20
N GLU A 12 -5.27 13.26 2.48
CA GLU A 12 -4.14 13.89 3.17
C GLU A 12 -3.69 13.03 4.34
N MET A 13 -2.45 13.23 4.77
CA MET A 13 -1.86 12.53 5.89
C MET A 13 -2.54 12.90 7.21
N LYS A 14 -2.82 11.91 8.05
CA LYS A 14 -3.29 12.11 9.43
C LYS A 14 -2.24 12.90 10.21
N LYS A 15 -2.67 13.93 10.95
CA LYS A 15 -1.78 14.77 11.75
C LYS A 15 -1.32 14.07 13.03
N ASN A 16 -0.15 14.48 13.51
CA ASN A 16 0.42 14.03 14.79
C ASN A 16 0.66 12.52 14.90
N VAL A 17 0.82 11.81 13.80
CA VAL A 17 1.16 10.38 13.83
C VAL A 17 2.57 10.21 14.35
N VAL A 18 2.72 9.41 15.40
CA VAL A 18 4.03 8.97 15.92
C VAL A 18 4.17 7.49 15.63
N LEU A 19 5.12 7.14 14.79
CA LEU A 19 5.36 5.74 14.41
C LEU A 19 6.05 5.00 15.54
N ALA A 20 5.61 3.78 15.81
CA ALA A 20 6.19 2.92 16.84
C ALA A 20 7.66 2.57 16.54
N TRP A 21 8.05 2.56 15.27
CA TRP A 21 9.39 2.24 14.78
C TRP A 21 10.18 3.48 14.32
N GLY A 22 9.60 4.67 14.39
CA GLY A 22 10.19 5.95 13.99
C GLY A 22 11.11 6.56 15.05
N PHE A 23 11.40 7.84 14.90
CA PHE A 23 12.12 8.61 15.93
C PHE A 23 11.24 8.74 17.18
N PRO A 24 11.77 8.41 18.37
CA PRO A 24 11.00 8.40 19.60
C PRO A 24 10.29 9.73 19.88
N ASN A 25 8.97 9.65 20.14
CA ASN A 25 8.12 10.82 20.45
C ASN A 25 8.15 11.94 19.39
N THR A 26 8.47 11.59 18.14
CA THR A 26 8.56 12.55 17.05
C THR A 26 7.43 12.26 16.06
N PRO A 27 6.44 13.17 15.93
CA PRO A 27 5.40 13.03 14.91
C PRO A 27 5.97 13.06 13.50
N LEU A 28 5.31 12.37 12.58
CA LEU A 28 5.58 12.51 11.15
C LEU A 28 5.37 13.97 10.76
N GLU A 29 6.29 14.47 9.95
CA GLU A 29 6.21 15.84 9.44
C GLU A 29 5.27 15.90 8.26
N GLU A 30 4.59 17.04 8.10
CA GLU A 30 3.82 17.32 6.91
C GLU A 30 4.72 17.24 5.66
N TYR A 31 4.17 16.70 4.59
CA TYR A 31 4.83 16.67 3.30
C TYR A 31 4.94 18.08 2.72
N ILE A 32 6.07 18.37 2.11
CA ILE A 32 6.31 19.63 1.39
C ILE A 32 6.64 19.29 -0.06
N PRO A 33 5.82 19.68 -1.04
CA PRO A 33 6.09 19.45 -2.45
C PRO A 33 7.53 19.88 -2.85
N GLY A 34 8.23 19.01 -3.57
CA GLY A 34 9.62 19.22 -3.99
C GLY A 34 10.68 19.05 -2.89
N GLU A 35 10.31 18.74 -1.65
CA GLU A 35 11.24 18.50 -0.54
C GLU A 35 11.23 17.04 -0.08
N ASN A 36 11.40 16.08 -0.99
CA ASN A 36 11.33 14.67 -0.67
C ASN A 36 12.33 14.24 0.41
N ARG A 37 11.85 13.50 1.38
CA ARG A 37 12.63 12.73 2.35
C ARG A 37 12.92 11.34 1.75
N SER A 38 13.77 10.56 2.37
CA SER A 38 14.00 9.16 1.94
C SER A 38 12.75 8.28 2.06
N MET A 39 11.77 8.72 2.85
CA MET A 39 10.49 8.06 3.07
C MET A 39 9.41 9.12 3.29
N GLU A 40 8.39 9.11 2.42
CA GLU A 40 7.27 10.05 2.48
C GLU A 40 5.95 9.30 2.66
N HIS A 41 5.32 9.50 3.81
CA HIS A 41 4.00 8.95 4.07
C HIS A 41 2.94 9.74 3.31
N VAL A 42 2.11 9.02 2.57
CA VAL A 42 0.94 9.59 1.89
C VAL A 42 -0.27 9.48 2.80
N PHE A 43 -0.51 8.30 3.39
CA PHE A 43 -1.62 8.09 4.32
C PHE A 43 -1.21 7.22 5.50
N TYR A 44 -1.82 7.52 6.64
CA TYR A 44 -1.88 6.66 7.81
C TYR A 44 -3.35 6.55 8.22
N ILE A 45 -3.91 5.37 8.12
CA ILE A 45 -5.31 5.06 8.33
C ILE A 45 -5.41 4.12 9.54
N ASP A 46 -6.34 4.39 10.44
CA ASP A 46 -6.64 3.54 11.60
C ASP A 46 -8.12 3.69 12.01
N GLY A 47 -8.51 3.07 13.12
CA GLY A 47 -9.88 3.08 13.62
C GLY A 47 -10.45 4.44 13.99
N GLU A 48 -9.64 5.49 14.09
CA GLU A 48 -10.12 6.85 14.37
C GLU A 48 -10.90 7.45 13.18
N VAL A 49 -10.68 6.96 11.96
CA VAL A 49 -11.44 7.39 10.78
C VAL A 49 -12.91 7.03 10.94
N GLY A 50 -13.22 5.84 11.46
CA GLY A 50 -14.57 5.41 11.75
C GLY A 50 -14.75 3.91 11.93
N PRO A 51 -15.96 3.46 12.30
CA PRO A 51 -16.26 2.05 12.47
C PRO A 51 -16.01 1.24 11.19
N GLY A 52 -15.32 0.11 11.32
CA GLY A 52 -15.00 -0.79 10.20
C GLY A 52 -13.76 -0.39 9.40
N THR A 53 -13.08 0.71 9.78
CA THR A 53 -11.76 1.01 9.23
C THR A 53 -10.71 0.10 9.85
N PHE A 54 -9.66 -0.17 9.10
CA PHE A 54 -8.55 -0.97 9.57
C PHE A 54 -7.22 -0.27 9.26
N TYR A 55 -6.18 -0.66 9.97
CA TYR A 55 -4.86 -0.07 9.85
C TYR A 55 -4.31 -0.19 8.44
N SER A 56 -3.81 0.92 7.91
CA SER A 56 -3.01 0.96 6.70
C SER A 56 -2.03 2.14 6.73
N GLU A 57 -0.80 1.87 6.37
CA GLU A 57 0.27 2.86 6.19
C GLU A 57 0.73 2.82 4.74
N CYS A 58 0.67 3.96 4.05
CA CYS A 58 1.00 4.08 2.63
C CYS A 58 2.11 5.12 2.45
N LEU A 59 3.17 4.76 1.76
CA LEU A 59 4.32 5.65 1.62
C LEU A 59 5.13 5.40 0.33
N TRP A 60 5.89 6.40 -0.05
CA TRP A 60 6.92 6.34 -1.06
C TRP A 60 8.29 6.26 -0.41
N PHE A 61 9.16 5.37 -0.91
CA PHE A 61 10.60 5.43 -0.67
C PHE A 61 11.27 6.12 -1.85
N PHE A 62 12.20 7.03 -1.55
CA PHE A 62 12.96 7.78 -2.55
C PHE A 62 14.44 7.40 -2.52
N PRO A 63 15.08 7.17 -3.69
CA PRO A 63 16.50 6.92 -3.79
C PRO A 63 17.29 8.18 -3.37
N PRO A 64 18.55 8.02 -2.95
CA PRO A 64 19.33 9.11 -2.35
C PRO A 64 19.47 10.37 -3.22
N ASP A 65 19.48 10.24 -4.54
CA ASP A 65 19.57 11.35 -5.51
C ASP A 65 18.27 12.16 -5.65
N MET A 66 17.15 11.60 -5.19
CA MET A 66 15.86 12.29 -5.14
C MET A 66 15.54 12.89 -3.78
N VAL A 67 16.35 12.63 -2.75
CA VAL A 67 16.18 13.22 -1.42
C VAL A 67 16.68 14.66 -1.44
N SER A 68 15.82 15.60 -1.00
CA SER A 68 16.23 17.02 -0.97
C SER A 68 17.40 17.27 -0.02
N PRO A 69 18.35 18.18 -0.35
CA PRO A 69 19.48 18.49 0.52
C PRO A 69 19.05 18.94 1.93
N LYS A 70 17.92 19.63 2.03
CA LYS A 70 17.34 20.09 3.30
C LYS A 70 16.87 18.89 4.14
N ALA A 71 16.16 17.94 3.54
CA ALA A 71 15.70 16.74 4.22
C ALA A 71 16.87 15.85 4.66
N ALA A 72 17.87 15.64 3.79
CA ALA A 72 19.07 14.87 4.11
C ALA A 72 19.85 15.48 5.30
N LYS A 73 20.04 16.80 5.30
CA LYS A 73 20.69 17.50 6.41
C LYS A 73 19.91 17.32 7.72
N LYS A 74 18.59 17.50 7.67
CA LYS A 74 17.72 17.35 8.85
C LYS A 74 17.78 15.94 9.42
N ALA A 75 17.68 14.91 8.56
CA ALA A 75 17.79 13.51 8.98
C ALA A 75 19.15 13.24 9.65
N ALA A 76 20.25 13.74 9.08
CA ALA A 76 21.58 13.60 9.69
C ALA A 76 21.69 14.28 11.06
N GLU A 77 21.07 15.44 11.24
CA GLU A 77 21.02 16.14 12.53
C GLU A 77 20.16 15.38 13.57
N MET A 78 19.06 14.79 13.16
CA MET A 78 18.23 13.96 14.02
C MET A 78 18.99 12.70 14.47
N MET A 79 19.67 12.02 13.55
CA MET A 79 20.49 10.85 13.86
C MET A 79 21.58 11.15 14.90
N LYS A 80 22.22 12.32 14.82
CA LYS A 80 23.25 12.74 15.81
C LYS A 80 22.69 12.97 17.22
N LYS A 81 21.40 13.27 17.34
CA LYS A 81 20.73 13.51 18.64
C LYS A 81 20.23 12.23 19.30
N LEU A 82 20.26 11.10 18.60
CA LEU A 82 19.84 9.83 19.16
C LEU A 82 20.77 9.40 20.30
N LYS A 83 20.17 8.90 21.38
CA LYS A 83 20.96 8.29 22.47
C LYS A 83 21.58 6.98 21.97
N PRO A 84 22.76 6.60 22.50
CA PRO A 84 23.33 5.29 22.21
C PRO A 84 22.33 4.15 22.49
N GLY A 85 22.24 3.20 21.58
CA GLY A 85 21.35 2.04 21.70
C GLY A 85 19.91 2.24 21.19
N VAL A 86 19.51 3.46 20.79
CA VAL A 86 18.22 3.67 20.12
C VAL A 86 18.34 3.18 18.67
N LYS A 87 17.47 2.24 18.32
CA LYS A 87 17.36 1.72 16.97
C LYS A 87 16.20 2.42 16.25
N ILE A 88 16.40 2.80 15.01
CA ILE A 88 15.38 3.37 14.11
C ILE A 88 15.04 2.30 13.06
N GLY A 89 13.82 2.31 12.60
CA GLY A 89 13.26 1.30 11.70
C GLY A 89 12.62 0.13 12.45
N PRO A 90 11.82 -0.67 11.74
CA PRO A 90 11.08 -1.76 12.34
C PRO A 90 12.06 -2.84 12.88
N GLN A 91 12.01 -3.05 14.19
CA GLN A 91 12.77 -4.09 14.86
C GLN A 91 12.03 -5.44 14.71
N PRO A 92 12.69 -6.59 14.94
CA PRO A 92 12.01 -7.88 14.93
C PRO A 92 10.78 -7.86 15.87
N HIS A 93 9.60 -8.13 15.31
CA HIS A 93 8.34 -8.08 16.05
C HIS A 93 7.31 -9.04 15.46
N MET A 94 6.16 -9.16 16.11
CA MET A 94 4.99 -9.87 15.62
C MET A 94 3.71 -9.10 15.95
N HIS A 95 2.65 -9.41 15.21
CA HIS A 95 1.30 -8.89 15.42
C HIS A 95 0.33 -10.01 15.84
N PRO A 96 -0.76 -9.66 16.58
CA PRO A 96 -1.86 -10.60 16.84
C PRO A 96 -2.83 -10.74 15.67
N PHE A 97 -2.56 -10.10 14.52
CA PHE A 97 -3.36 -10.10 13.30
C PHE A 97 -2.48 -10.40 12.08
N ASP A 98 -3.12 -10.81 10.97
CA ASP A 98 -2.44 -10.95 9.69
C ASP A 98 -2.09 -9.57 9.13
N GLU A 99 -0.92 -9.44 8.51
CA GLU A 99 -0.48 -8.21 7.87
C GLU A 99 -0.16 -8.45 6.38
N LEU A 100 -0.50 -7.49 5.54
CA LEU A 100 0.07 -7.34 4.21
C LEU A 100 1.23 -6.35 4.26
N PHE A 101 2.34 -6.75 3.67
CA PHE A 101 3.54 -5.93 3.55
C PHE A 101 3.98 -5.93 2.09
N THR A 102 4.09 -4.78 1.43
CA THR A 102 4.15 -4.72 -0.02
C THR A 102 5.27 -3.85 -0.55
N PHE A 103 5.73 -4.13 -1.78
CA PHE A 103 6.75 -3.34 -2.45
C PHE A 103 6.50 -3.30 -3.94
N PHE A 104 6.43 -2.11 -4.54
CA PHE A 104 6.17 -1.91 -5.95
C PHE A 104 7.15 -0.90 -6.54
N GLY A 105 7.92 -1.34 -7.54
CA GLY A 105 8.87 -0.50 -8.26
C GLY A 105 8.19 0.41 -9.28
N THR A 106 8.90 1.44 -9.69
CA THR A 106 8.46 2.41 -10.71
C THR A 106 9.21 2.25 -12.04
N ASN A 107 9.58 1.01 -12.38
CA ASN A 107 9.98 0.69 -13.75
C ASN A 107 8.74 0.52 -14.63
N PHE A 108 8.31 1.60 -15.26
CA PHE A 108 7.09 1.59 -16.05
C PHE A 108 7.21 0.78 -17.37
N ASP A 109 8.42 0.40 -17.77
CA ASP A 109 8.66 -0.51 -18.89
C ASP A 109 8.60 -1.99 -18.44
N ASP A 110 8.91 -2.29 -17.19
CA ASP A 110 8.74 -3.59 -16.55
C ASP A 110 8.21 -3.44 -15.11
N PRO A 111 6.90 -3.37 -14.90
CA PRO A 111 6.29 -3.20 -13.57
C PRO A 111 6.56 -4.31 -12.57
N SER A 112 7.10 -5.45 -13.03
CA SER A 112 7.54 -6.53 -12.14
C SER A 112 8.90 -6.24 -11.49
N ASP A 113 9.72 -5.36 -12.08
CA ASP A 113 11.02 -4.95 -11.55
C ASP A 113 10.83 -3.97 -10.39
N LEU A 114 11.42 -4.28 -9.25
CA LEU A 114 11.39 -3.40 -8.09
C LEU A 114 12.27 -2.15 -8.27
N CYS A 115 13.18 -2.13 -9.23
CA CYS A 115 14.24 -1.12 -9.35
C CYS A 115 15.11 -1.03 -8.09
N GLY A 116 15.31 -2.14 -7.43
CA GLY A 116 16.04 -2.22 -6.19
C GLY A 116 16.27 -3.65 -5.71
N GLU A 117 16.91 -3.77 -4.58
CA GLU A 117 17.10 -5.03 -3.88
C GLU A 117 16.75 -4.86 -2.42
N MET A 118 15.81 -5.67 -1.96
CA MET A 118 15.33 -5.69 -0.58
C MET A 118 15.70 -7.01 0.08
N GLU A 119 16.00 -6.95 1.37
CA GLU A 119 16.12 -8.12 2.24
C GLU A 119 15.11 -7.96 3.37
N PHE A 120 14.19 -8.88 3.44
CA PHE A 120 13.14 -8.89 4.47
C PHE A 120 13.20 -10.19 5.28
N TRP A 121 13.27 -10.06 6.59
CA TRP A 121 13.35 -11.19 7.49
C TRP A 121 11.96 -11.66 7.89
N LEU A 122 11.69 -12.95 7.68
CA LEU A 122 10.56 -13.67 8.25
C LEU A 122 11.10 -14.77 9.16
N GLU A 123 10.67 -14.79 10.41
CA GLU A 123 11.29 -15.55 11.49
C GLU A 123 12.82 -15.29 11.54
N ASP A 124 13.64 -16.29 11.42
CA ASP A 124 15.09 -16.17 11.41
C ASP A 124 15.70 -16.33 9.99
N GLN A 125 14.89 -16.10 8.94
CA GLN A 125 15.31 -16.30 7.55
C GLN A 125 15.23 -15.00 6.76
N PRO A 126 16.35 -14.52 6.21
CA PRO A 126 16.34 -13.41 5.26
C PRO A 126 15.83 -13.89 3.90
N VAL A 127 14.91 -13.15 3.32
CA VAL A 127 14.45 -13.31 1.94
C VAL A 127 14.88 -12.09 1.15
N THR A 128 15.77 -12.30 0.17
CA THR A 128 16.21 -11.24 -0.74
C THR A 128 15.40 -11.28 -2.02
N PHE A 129 14.94 -10.13 -2.49
CA PHE A 129 14.13 -10.03 -3.71
C PHE A 129 14.35 -8.71 -4.44
N THR A 130 14.09 -8.76 -5.77
CA THR A 130 14.25 -7.64 -6.71
C THR A 130 12.98 -7.40 -7.54
N LYS A 131 11.88 -8.05 -7.17
CA LYS A 131 10.61 -7.95 -7.88
C LYS A 131 9.54 -7.29 -7.01
N SER A 132 8.65 -6.56 -7.64
CA SER A 132 7.42 -6.06 -7.02
C SER A 132 6.61 -7.21 -6.42
N CYS A 133 6.12 -7.06 -5.19
CA CYS A 133 5.44 -8.16 -4.49
C CYS A 133 4.48 -7.70 -3.39
N ILE A 134 3.59 -8.62 -3.05
CA ILE A 134 2.80 -8.62 -1.81
C ILE A 134 3.37 -9.72 -0.92
N VAL A 135 3.62 -9.42 0.35
CA VAL A 135 3.99 -10.40 1.38
C VAL A 135 2.84 -10.54 2.36
N HIS A 136 2.36 -11.74 2.54
CA HIS A 136 1.39 -12.06 3.60
C HIS A 136 2.12 -12.51 4.85
N ILE A 137 1.90 -11.84 5.95
CA ILE A 137 2.50 -12.13 7.25
C ILE A 137 1.39 -12.63 8.17
N PRO A 138 1.30 -13.94 8.43
CA PRO A 138 0.28 -14.48 9.34
C PRO A 138 0.44 -13.99 10.77
N ALA A 139 -0.66 -13.87 11.50
CA ALA A 139 -0.67 -13.53 12.93
C ALA A 139 0.30 -14.37 13.73
N GLY A 140 1.17 -13.70 14.50
CA GLY A 140 2.21 -14.33 15.32
C GLY A 140 3.50 -14.71 14.57
N MET A 141 3.64 -14.42 13.28
CA MET A 141 4.90 -14.57 12.57
C MET A 141 5.85 -13.42 12.94
N LYS A 142 7.06 -13.77 13.40
CA LYS A 142 8.12 -12.79 13.61
C LYS A 142 8.60 -12.28 12.26
N HIS A 143 8.69 -10.99 12.11
CA HIS A 143 9.20 -10.35 10.89
C HIS A 143 10.02 -9.11 11.22
N CYS A 144 10.71 -8.58 10.21
CA CYS A 144 11.76 -7.57 10.30
C CYS A 144 13.08 -8.14 10.90
N PRO A 145 14.21 -7.48 10.66
CA PRO A 145 14.33 -6.17 10.00
C PRO A 145 14.03 -6.19 8.49
N LEU A 146 13.75 -5.00 7.97
CA LEU A 146 13.70 -4.71 6.55
C LEU A 146 14.95 -3.93 6.16
N ASN A 147 15.74 -4.47 5.23
CA ASN A 147 16.97 -3.86 4.76
C ASN A 147 16.88 -3.53 3.27
N MET A 148 16.93 -2.26 2.93
CA MET A 148 17.03 -1.80 1.55
C MET A 148 18.50 -1.85 1.13
N LYS A 149 18.88 -2.85 0.32
CA LYS A 149 20.25 -3.05 -0.15
C LYS A 149 20.60 -2.11 -1.30
N ARG A 150 19.64 -1.86 -2.19
CA ARG A 150 19.76 -0.97 -3.35
C ARG A 150 18.39 -0.42 -3.71
N MET A 151 18.34 0.83 -4.16
CA MET A 151 17.15 1.48 -4.70
C MET A 151 17.58 2.47 -5.79
N ASP A 152 17.16 2.18 -7.03
CA ASP A 152 17.55 2.95 -8.22
C ASP A 152 16.44 3.91 -8.66
N LYS A 153 15.19 3.63 -8.29
CA LYS A 153 14.01 4.47 -8.57
C LYS A 153 13.09 4.48 -7.35
N PRO A 154 12.15 5.44 -7.24
CA PRO A 154 11.13 5.41 -6.18
C PRO A 154 10.38 4.10 -6.15
N LEU A 155 10.02 3.64 -4.97
CA LEU A 155 9.14 2.50 -4.81
C LEU A 155 7.99 2.79 -3.85
N PHE A 156 6.84 2.26 -4.18
CA PHE A 156 5.64 2.38 -3.35
C PHE A 156 5.57 1.22 -2.38
N HIS A 157 5.17 1.54 -1.15
CA HIS A 157 4.95 0.58 -0.10
C HIS A 157 3.62 0.86 0.59
N PHE A 158 2.89 -0.19 0.91
CA PHE A 158 1.88 -0.11 1.95
C PHE A 158 1.98 -1.32 2.87
N SER A 159 1.72 -1.10 4.15
CA SER A 159 1.40 -2.15 5.11
C SER A 159 -0.05 -2.01 5.55
N MET A 160 -0.68 -3.14 5.89
CA MET A 160 -2.09 -3.18 6.23
C MET A 160 -2.41 -4.36 7.14
N GLY A 161 -3.16 -4.11 8.21
CA GLY A 161 -3.63 -5.13 9.13
C GLY A 161 -5.09 -4.93 9.48
N TYR A 162 -5.88 -6.01 9.58
CA TYR A 162 -7.27 -5.91 10.01
C TYR A 162 -7.37 -5.70 11.51
N THR A 163 -7.02 -4.51 11.91
CA THR A 163 -7.04 -4.02 13.29
C THR A 163 -7.36 -2.53 13.30
N SER A 164 -7.97 -2.04 14.37
CA SER A 164 -8.26 -0.61 14.52
C SER A 164 -7.02 0.24 14.85
N SER A 165 -5.95 -0.40 15.31
CA SER A 165 -4.69 0.27 15.66
C SER A 165 -3.50 -0.64 15.41
N TYR A 166 -2.35 -0.04 15.13
CA TYR A 166 -1.12 -0.79 14.99
C TYR A 166 -0.62 -1.27 16.36
N GLU A 167 -0.71 -2.58 16.59
CA GLU A 167 -0.21 -3.24 17.79
C GLU A 167 0.89 -4.23 17.42
N HIS A 168 2.00 -4.22 18.16
CA HIS A 168 3.10 -5.13 17.92
C HIS A 168 3.79 -5.52 19.23
N THR A 169 4.42 -6.69 19.21
CA THR A 169 5.27 -7.18 20.30
C THR A 169 6.69 -7.31 19.78
N VAL A 170 7.61 -6.52 20.33
CA VAL A 170 9.04 -6.63 19.98
C VAL A 170 9.60 -7.94 20.52
N LEU A 171 10.32 -8.67 19.66
CA LEU A 171 10.90 -9.98 19.94
C LEU A 171 12.40 -9.92 19.70
N ASP A 172 13.20 -9.49 20.68
CA ASP A 172 14.65 -9.37 20.53
C ASP A 172 15.26 -10.69 20.00
N ASP A 173 15.46 -11.70 20.86
CA ASP A 173 16.04 -12.99 20.47
C ASP A 173 15.04 -14.16 20.57
N LYS A 174 13.73 -13.87 20.67
CA LYS A 174 12.72 -14.92 20.78
C LYS A 174 12.21 -15.35 19.41
N PRO A 175 11.97 -16.66 19.20
CA PRO A 175 11.34 -17.14 17.97
C PRO A 175 9.87 -16.72 17.91
N GLY A 176 9.35 -16.48 16.69
CA GLY A 176 7.92 -16.32 16.44
C GLY A 176 7.19 -17.68 16.40
N LYS A 177 5.91 -17.63 16.10
CA LYS A 177 5.02 -18.81 16.02
C LYS A 177 5.43 -19.77 14.90
N TYR A 178 6.07 -19.28 13.85
CA TYR A 178 6.46 -20.04 12.67
C TYR A 178 7.95 -20.40 12.64
N ALA A 179 8.61 -20.35 13.80
CA ALA A 179 10.00 -20.76 13.93
C ALA A 179 10.21 -22.21 13.44
N GLY A 180 11.21 -22.40 12.58
CA GLY A 180 11.47 -23.70 11.94
C GLY A 180 10.74 -23.93 10.59
N GLU A 181 9.86 -23.04 10.17
CA GLU A 181 9.35 -23.02 8.79
C GLU A 181 10.51 -22.77 7.81
N LYS A 182 10.61 -23.58 6.75
CA LYS A 182 11.77 -23.54 5.83
C LYS A 182 11.51 -22.83 4.50
N HIS A 183 10.25 -22.52 4.21
CA HIS A 183 9.85 -22.05 2.87
C HIS A 183 9.15 -20.69 2.95
N MET A 184 9.87 -19.66 3.41
CA MET A 184 9.32 -18.31 3.59
C MET A 184 8.84 -17.67 2.29
N LEU A 185 9.41 -18.05 1.13
CA LEU A 185 8.96 -17.57 -0.19
C LEU A 185 7.50 -17.87 -0.51
N LYS A 186 6.87 -18.85 0.16
CA LYS A 186 5.45 -19.15 -0.03
C LYS A 186 4.50 -18.01 0.42
N TYR A 187 5.01 -17.10 1.23
CA TYR A 187 4.28 -15.92 1.69
C TYR A 187 4.44 -14.71 0.76
N PHE A 188 5.30 -14.82 -0.26
CA PHE A 188 5.54 -13.77 -1.25
C PHE A 188 4.76 -14.03 -2.53
N VAL A 189 4.07 -13.03 -3.03
CA VAL A 189 3.32 -13.06 -4.28
C VAL A 189 3.95 -12.07 -5.25
N PHE A 190 4.61 -12.61 -6.31
CA PHE A 190 5.37 -11.84 -7.29
C PHE A 190 4.63 -11.66 -8.63
N GLY A 191 3.33 -11.77 -8.66
CA GLY A 191 2.60 -11.62 -9.91
C GLY A 191 1.09 -11.80 -9.78
N ASP A 192 0.40 -11.58 -10.88
CA ASP A 192 -1.03 -11.84 -10.98
C ASP A 192 -1.28 -13.34 -11.19
N LYS A 193 -2.31 -13.87 -10.55
CA LYS A 193 -2.69 -15.28 -10.70
C LYS A 193 -3.38 -15.51 -12.04
N ALA A 194 -2.79 -16.35 -12.87
CA ALA A 194 -3.44 -16.78 -14.11
C ALA A 194 -4.73 -17.56 -13.82
N GLY A 195 -5.80 -17.28 -14.58
CA GLY A 195 -7.04 -18.04 -14.54
C GLY A 195 -7.97 -17.76 -13.36
N ARG A 196 -7.75 -16.67 -12.60
CA ARG A 196 -8.69 -16.25 -11.56
C ARG A 196 -10.07 -15.92 -12.14
N LYS A 197 -11.11 -16.12 -11.36
CA LYS A 197 -12.49 -15.82 -11.76
C LYS A 197 -12.66 -14.32 -11.98
N THR A 198 -13.26 -13.95 -13.10
CA THR A 198 -13.73 -12.57 -13.32
C THR A 198 -15.05 -12.39 -12.55
N LEU A 199 -15.10 -11.42 -11.68
CA LEU A 199 -16.30 -11.07 -10.93
C LEU A 199 -17.30 -10.35 -11.86
N ALA A 200 -18.59 -10.63 -11.69
CA ALA A 200 -19.63 -10.15 -12.63
C ALA A 200 -19.71 -8.62 -12.73
N PHE A 201 -19.40 -7.90 -11.65
CA PHE A 201 -19.41 -6.43 -11.61
C PHE A 201 -18.13 -5.79 -12.19
N ARG A 202 -17.09 -6.58 -12.48
CA ARG A 202 -15.83 -6.07 -13.07
C ARG A 202 -15.98 -5.87 -14.56
N LYS A 203 -15.50 -4.73 -15.02
CA LYS A 203 -15.43 -4.44 -16.45
C LYS A 203 -14.15 -5.04 -17.06
N LYS A 204 -14.24 -5.35 -18.34
CA LYS A 204 -13.07 -5.69 -19.13
C LYS A 204 -12.33 -4.41 -19.52
N ILE A 205 -11.20 -4.18 -18.90
CA ILE A 205 -10.34 -3.02 -19.17
C ILE A 205 -9.20 -3.46 -20.11
N PRO A 206 -8.84 -2.65 -21.12
CA PRO A 206 -7.69 -2.96 -21.97
C PRO A 206 -6.40 -3.07 -21.17
N ASN A 207 -5.57 -4.08 -21.46
CA ASN A 207 -4.28 -4.29 -20.78
C ASN A 207 -3.30 -3.12 -20.98
N ASP A 208 -3.44 -2.40 -22.10
CA ASP A 208 -2.62 -1.22 -22.38
C ASP A 208 -3.00 -0.02 -21.50
N PHE A 209 -4.13 -0.08 -20.78
CA PHE A 209 -4.56 0.93 -19.82
C PHE A 209 -4.32 0.52 -18.37
N ILE A 210 -4.52 -0.75 -18.03
CA ILE A 210 -4.26 -1.28 -16.69
C ILE A 210 -3.34 -2.48 -16.74
N HIS A 211 -2.26 -2.43 -16.00
CA HIS A 211 -1.33 -3.54 -15.83
C HIS A 211 -1.42 -4.05 -14.38
N ARG A 212 -2.00 -5.23 -14.20
CA ARG A 212 -2.05 -5.88 -12.88
C ARG A 212 -0.68 -6.41 -12.51
N ILE A 213 -0.23 -6.08 -11.29
CA ILE A 213 1.10 -6.43 -10.81
C ILE A 213 1.05 -7.69 -9.97
N ALA A 214 0.19 -7.71 -8.97
CA ALA A 214 0.06 -8.84 -8.05
C ALA A 214 -1.38 -9.01 -7.60
N HIS A 215 -1.74 -10.27 -7.34
CA HIS A 215 -3.03 -10.66 -6.77
C HIS A 215 -2.81 -11.64 -5.64
N LEU A 216 -3.39 -11.38 -4.49
CA LEU A 216 -3.36 -12.22 -3.31
C LEU A 216 -4.77 -12.55 -2.85
N ASP A 217 -5.01 -13.81 -2.58
CA ASP A 217 -6.21 -14.34 -1.91
C ASP A 217 -5.86 -15.67 -1.20
N SER A 218 -6.82 -16.31 -0.56
CA SER A 218 -6.61 -17.60 0.13
C SER A 218 -6.34 -18.79 -0.80
N GLU A 219 -6.57 -18.67 -2.10
CA GLU A 219 -6.17 -19.68 -3.09
C GLU A 219 -4.72 -19.51 -3.52
N VAL A 220 -4.19 -18.27 -3.47
CA VAL A 220 -2.79 -17.96 -3.79
C VAL A 220 -1.90 -18.21 -2.56
N VAL A 221 -2.30 -17.70 -1.41
CA VAL A 221 -1.63 -17.91 -0.12
C VAL A 221 -2.63 -18.56 0.85
N PRO A 222 -2.59 -19.88 1.00
CA PRO A 222 -3.53 -20.58 1.89
C PRO A 222 -3.51 -20.03 3.31
N GLY A 223 -4.69 -19.69 3.81
CA GLY A 223 -4.86 -19.11 5.13
C GLY A 223 -4.83 -17.58 5.17
N SER A 224 -4.62 -16.90 4.05
CA SER A 224 -4.75 -15.44 4.01
C SER A 224 -6.18 -15.01 4.34
N SER A 225 -6.29 -14.03 5.23
CA SER A 225 -7.56 -13.35 5.53
C SER A 225 -7.84 -12.16 4.60
N PHE A 226 -6.94 -11.88 3.67
CA PHE A 226 -7.05 -10.77 2.73
C PHE A 226 -7.29 -11.22 1.30
N HIS A 227 -8.03 -10.39 0.58
CA HIS A 227 -8.02 -10.30 -0.87
C HIS A 227 -7.37 -8.98 -1.26
N ALA A 228 -6.37 -9.02 -2.11
CA ALA A 228 -5.64 -7.84 -2.55
C ALA A 228 -5.37 -7.87 -4.05
N GLU A 229 -5.59 -6.76 -4.71
CA GLU A 229 -5.22 -6.53 -6.12
C GLU A 229 -4.45 -5.25 -6.25
N THR A 230 -3.39 -5.28 -7.03
CA THR A 230 -2.54 -4.13 -7.28
C THR A 230 -2.30 -3.95 -8.77
N ALA A 231 -2.29 -2.73 -9.24
CA ALA A 231 -2.13 -2.42 -10.65
C ALA A 231 -1.48 -1.05 -10.89
N TRP A 232 -0.83 -0.92 -12.03
CA TRP A 232 -0.53 0.35 -12.67
C TRP A 232 -1.62 0.73 -13.66
N ILE A 233 -2.00 1.99 -13.68
CA ILE A 233 -2.89 2.60 -14.68
C ILE A 233 -2.04 3.53 -15.53
N TRP A 234 -2.08 3.31 -16.83
CA TRP A 234 -1.22 4.02 -17.77
C TRP A 234 -1.86 5.29 -18.31
N PRO A 235 -1.04 6.27 -18.73
CA PRO A 235 -1.53 7.46 -19.41
C PRO A 235 -2.42 7.14 -20.62
N GLU A 236 -3.47 7.91 -20.80
CA GLU A 236 -4.43 7.73 -21.90
C GLU A 236 -3.79 7.79 -23.29
N GLU A 237 -2.75 8.61 -23.47
CA GLU A 237 -2.03 8.70 -24.73
C GLU A 237 -1.28 7.40 -25.07
N GLN A 238 -0.75 6.72 -24.05
CA GLN A 238 -0.02 5.47 -24.20
C GLN A 238 -0.97 4.30 -24.52
N SER A 239 -2.16 4.32 -23.93
CA SER A 239 -3.16 3.25 -24.07
C SER A 239 -4.12 3.44 -25.26
N GLY A 240 -4.04 4.55 -25.97
CA GLY A 240 -4.96 4.89 -27.08
C GLY A 240 -6.39 5.24 -26.63
N LEU A 241 -6.60 5.50 -25.35
CA LEU A 241 -7.91 5.80 -24.74
C LEU A 241 -8.12 7.30 -24.45
N LYS A 242 -7.38 8.17 -25.12
CA LYS A 242 -7.42 9.62 -24.91
C LYS A 242 -8.85 10.18 -24.97
N GLY A 243 -9.25 10.85 -23.89
CA GLY A 243 -10.57 11.46 -23.74
C GLY A 243 -11.70 10.46 -23.52
N GLN A 244 -11.40 9.21 -23.19
CA GLN A 244 -12.40 8.20 -22.90
C GLN A 244 -12.50 7.95 -21.38
N ASP A 245 -13.72 7.73 -20.92
CA ASP A 245 -13.99 7.28 -19.56
C ASP A 245 -13.79 5.76 -19.47
N VAL A 246 -12.92 5.31 -18.57
CA VAL A 246 -12.67 3.89 -18.37
C VAL A 246 -13.35 3.42 -17.09
N SER A 247 -14.43 2.65 -17.24
CA SER A 247 -15.15 2.07 -16.10
C SER A 247 -14.46 0.78 -15.62
N PHE A 248 -14.16 0.71 -14.31
CA PHE A 248 -13.49 -0.42 -13.69
C PHE A 248 -14.48 -1.45 -13.15
N VAL A 249 -15.50 -0.97 -12.46
CA VAL A 249 -16.52 -1.81 -11.82
C VAL A 249 -17.89 -1.18 -11.96
N ASP A 250 -18.94 -2.04 -11.98
CA ASP A 250 -20.31 -1.64 -11.82
C ASP A 250 -20.66 -1.50 -10.33
N LYS A 251 -21.83 -1.00 -10.06
CA LYS A 251 -22.42 -0.90 -8.75
C LYS A 251 -22.57 -2.28 -8.10
N HIS A 252 -22.07 -2.44 -6.87
CA HIS A 252 -22.11 -3.69 -6.11
C HIS A 252 -22.01 -3.47 -4.61
N THR A 253 -22.11 -4.55 -3.85
CA THR A 253 -21.87 -4.62 -2.41
C THR A 253 -21.11 -5.90 -2.09
N HIS A 254 -20.44 -5.96 -0.95
CA HIS A 254 -19.80 -7.17 -0.45
C HIS A 254 -19.88 -7.24 1.09
N PRO A 255 -19.80 -8.46 1.70
CA PRO A 255 -19.96 -8.68 3.14
C PRO A 255 -18.64 -8.52 3.92
N PHE A 256 -17.77 -7.61 3.49
CA PHE A 256 -16.50 -7.29 4.14
C PHE A 256 -16.12 -5.83 3.88
N PRO A 257 -15.30 -5.21 4.73
CA PRO A 257 -14.77 -3.88 4.47
C PRO A 257 -13.66 -3.93 3.43
N GLU A 258 -13.56 -2.87 2.61
CA GLU A 258 -12.56 -2.73 1.54
C GLU A 258 -11.89 -1.36 1.60
N ILE A 259 -10.61 -1.30 1.26
CA ILE A 259 -9.92 -0.05 0.92
C ILE A 259 -9.64 -0.05 -0.59
N ILE A 260 -10.07 1.03 -1.25
CA ILE A 260 -9.81 1.34 -2.66
C ILE A 260 -8.90 2.57 -2.68
N ALA A 261 -7.70 2.46 -3.27
CA ALA A 261 -6.75 3.56 -3.24
C ALA A 261 -6.06 3.82 -4.59
N PHE A 262 -5.74 5.10 -4.82
CA PHE A 262 -5.06 5.59 -6.01
C PHE A 262 -3.96 6.57 -5.61
N PHE A 263 -2.77 6.41 -6.19
CA PHE A 263 -1.60 7.23 -5.88
C PHE A 263 -0.96 7.73 -7.16
N GLY A 264 -0.75 9.04 -7.23
CA GLY A 264 -0.03 9.66 -8.33
C GLY A 264 1.48 9.39 -8.26
N THR A 265 2.14 9.54 -9.39
CA THR A 265 3.60 9.41 -9.55
C THR A 265 4.26 10.74 -9.90
N ASP A 266 3.68 11.84 -9.48
CA ASP A 266 4.37 13.12 -9.50
C ASP A 266 5.24 13.22 -8.24
N PHE A 267 6.53 12.94 -8.39
CA PHE A 267 7.45 12.93 -7.26
C PHE A 267 7.89 14.33 -6.81
N ASP A 268 7.41 15.39 -7.46
CA ASP A 268 7.46 16.77 -6.97
C ASP A 268 6.22 17.13 -6.13
N ASP A 269 5.09 16.40 -6.31
CA ASP A 269 3.89 16.47 -5.47
C ASP A 269 3.17 15.11 -5.43
N ILE A 270 3.47 14.30 -4.42
CA ILE A 270 2.91 12.93 -4.26
C ILE A 270 1.39 12.89 -4.08
N TYR A 271 0.75 14.05 -3.85
CA TYR A 271 -0.71 14.15 -3.79
C TYR A 271 -1.35 14.46 -5.14
N GLU A 272 -0.59 14.96 -6.13
CA GLU A 272 -1.12 15.21 -7.48
C GLU A 272 -1.32 13.88 -8.23
N LEU A 273 -2.58 13.55 -8.56
CA LEU A 273 -2.90 12.28 -9.22
C LEU A 273 -2.59 12.30 -10.72
N HIS A 274 -2.59 13.47 -11.35
CA HIS A 274 -2.55 13.62 -12.81
C HIS A 274 -3.63 12.79 -13.54
N GLY A 275 -4.78 12.65 -12.92
CA GLY A 275 -5.94 11.94 -13.41
C GLY A 275 -7.18 12.33 -12.61
N GLU A 276 -8.32 11.79 -12.98
CA GLU A 276 -9.57 11.93 -12.23
C GLU A 276 -10.19 10.57 -12.01
N VAL A 277 -10.57 10.29 -10.77
CA VAL A 277 -11.34 9.11 -10.39
C VAL A 277 -12.74 9.55 -9.96
N GLU A 278 -13.74 8.96 -10.57
CA GLU A 278 -15.14 9.11 -10.19
C GLU A 278 -15.59 7.85 -9.48
N LEU A 279 -15.90 7.97 -8.19
CA LEU A 279 -16.39 6.89 -7.34
C LEU A 279 -17.80 7.22 -6.86
N TRP A 280 -18.75 6.33 -7.08
CA TRP A 280 -20.09 6.41 -6.51
C TRP A 280 -20.20 5.57 -5.25
N VAL A 281 -20.77 6.13 -4.20
CA VAL A 281 -21.04 5.41 -2.95
C VAL A 281 -22.41 5.82 -2.40
N GLU A 282 -23.27 4.86 -2.12
CA GLU A 282 -24.66 5.08 -1.67
C GLU A 282 -25.41 6.08 -2.55
N GLY A 283 -25.22 6.00 -3.88
CA GLY A 283 -25.85 6.89 -4.87
C GLY A 283 -25.29 8.31 -4.94
N LYS A 284 -24.24 8.62 -4.20
CA LYS A 284 -23.54 9.91 -4.24
C LYS A 284 -22.25 9.79 -5.04
N GLN A 285 -22.02 10.74 -5.92
CA GLN A 285 -20.82 10.86 -6.75
C GLN A 285 -19.71 11.61 -6.01
N TYR A 286 -18.50 11.05 -6.07
CA TYR A 286 -17.26 11.68 -5.61
C TYR A 286 -16.29 11.77 -6.78
N LYS A 287 -15.83 12.99 -7.10
CA LYS A 287 -14.80 13.26 -8.12
C LYS A 287 -13.52 13.64 -7.42
N ILE A 288 -12.48 12.87 -7.66
CA ILE A 288 -11.22 12.97 -6.93
C ILE A 288 -10.08 13.05 -7.94
N ASN A 289 -9.25 14.08 -7.82
CA ASN A 289 -8.08 14.34 -8.67
C ASN A 289 -6.76 14.37 -7.89
N LYS A 290 -6.79 13.91 -6.64
CA LYS A 290 -5.63 13.74 -5.77
C LYS A 290 -5.40 12.27 -5.45
N SER A 291 -4.20 11.91 -5.03
CA SER A 291 -3.96 10.64 -4.34
C SER A 291 -4.96 10.47 -3.20
N PHE A 292 -5.58 9.31 -3.10
CA PHE A 292 -6.61 9.06 -2.08
C PHE A 292 -6.72 7.58 -1.72
N ALA A 293 -7.29 7.33 -0.54
CA ALA A 293 -7.79 6.03 -0.13
C ALA A 293 -9.27 6.19 0.29
N ALA A 294 -10.15 5.37 -0.27
CA ALA A 294 -11.55 5.29 0.12
C ALA A 294 -11.79 4.02 0.93
N ILE A 295 -12.37 4.17 2.13
CA ILE A 295 -12.71 3.07 3.01
C ILE A 295 -14.17 2.74 2.82
N ILE A 296 -14.47 1.58 2.30
CA ILE A 296 -15.83 1.09 2.05
C ILE A 296 -16.21 0.11 3.17
N PRO A 297 -17.11 0.47 4.08
CA PRO A 297 -17.57 -0.45 5.11
C PRO A 297 -18.36 -1.64 4.52
N GLU A 298 -18.40 -2.75 5.26
CA GLU A 298 -19.20 -3.93 4.92
C GLU A 298 -20.66 -3.56 4.56
N GLY A 299 -21.14 -4.08 3.44
CA GLY A 299 -22.51 -3.93 2.95
C GLY A 299 -22.85 -2.56 2.37
N VAL A 300 -21.91 -1.65 2.29
CA VAL A 300 -22.09 -0.34 1.63
C VAL A 300 -22.07 -0.51 0.12
N GLU A 301 -23.14 -0.04 -0.55
CA GLU A 301 -23.23 -0.03 -2.00
C GLU A 301 -22.23 0.99 -2.58
N HIS A 302 -21.39 0.55 -3.51
CA HIS A 302 -20.42 1.41 -4.18
C HIS A 302 -20.20 0.99 -5.63
N GLY A 303 -19.61 1.90 -6.40
CA GLY A 303 -19.54 1.82 -7.85
C GLY A 303 -20.74 2.53 -8.52
N PRO A 304 -20.64 2.84 -9.82
CA PRO A 304 -19.47 2.59 -10.67
C PRO A 304 -18.21 3.35 -10.20
N LEU A 305 -17.07 2.80 -10.56
CA LEU A 305 -15.79 3.46 -10.44
C LEU A 305 -15.24 3.69 -11.86
N THR A 306 -14.93 4.94 -12.17
CA THR A 306 -14.46 5.35 -13.48
C THR A 306 -13.20 6.18 -13.36
N VAL A 307 -12.24 5.93 -14.25
CA VAL A 307 -10.97 6.65 -14.31
C VAL A 307 -10.88 7.36 -15.66
N ARG A 308 -10.39 8.61 -15.66
CA ARG A 308 -10.25 9.45 -16.86
C ARG A 308 -9.11 10.45 -16.72
N ASN A 309 -8.72 11.04 -17.86
CA ASN A 309 -7.73 12.13 -17.93
C ASN A 309 -6.36 11.75 -17.31
N VAL A 310 -5.97 10.48 -17.40
CA VAL A 310 -4.68 10.01 -16.85
C VAL A 310 -3.54 10.51 -17.72
N ARG A 311 -2.64 11.32 -17.12
CA ARG A 311 -1.50 11.96 -17.78
C ARG A 311 -0.15 11.42 -17.32
N LYS A 312 -0.07 10.88 -16.09
CA LYS A 312 1.08 10.14 -15.54
C LYS A 312 0.62 8.79 -15.01
N PRO A 313 1.49 7.78 -14.90
CA PRO A 313 1.12 6.50 -14.30
C PRO A 313 0.51 6.68 -12.91
N ILE A 314 -0.52 5.90 -12.60
CA ILE A 314 -1.19 5.90 -11.29
C ILE A 314 -1.05 4.50 -10.70
N PHE A 315 -0.59 4.40 -9.46
CA PHE A 315 -0.65 3.16 -8.70
C PHE A 315 -2.05 3.00 -8.10
N HIS A 316 -2.60 1.82 -8.23
CA HIS A 316 -3.93 1.47 -7.71
C HIS A 316 -3.88 0.16 -6.94
N TYR A 317 -4.57 0.12 -5.81
CA TYR A 317 -4.88 -1.14 -5.14
C TYR A 317 -6.31 -1.19 -4.62
N THR A 318 -6.84 -2.40 -4.52
CA THR A 318 -7.99 -2.73 -3.69
C THR A 318 -7.60 -3.83 -2.72
N VAL A 319 -7.96 -3.66 -1.44
CA VAL A 319 -7.74 -4.67 -0.41
C VAL A 319 -8.99 -4.82 0.44
N GLY A 320 -9.53 -6.03 0.48
CA GLY A 320 -10.65 -6.41 1.33
C GLY A 320 -10.23 -7.41 2.41
N HIS A 321 -10.83 -7.33 3.60
CA HIS A 321 -10.66 -8.35 4.63
C HIS A 321 -11.60 -9.51 4.35
N ALA A 322 -11.21 -10.31 3.35
CA ALA A 322 -11.87 -11.52 2.94
C ALA A 322 -10.85 -12.46 2.30
N GLY A 323 -10.82 -13.72 2.68
CA GLY A 323 -9.90 -14.68 2.07
C GLY A 323 -10.17 -14.89 0.57
N LEU A 324 -11.40 -14.70 0.12
CA LEU A 324 -11.82 -14.71 -1.28
C LEU A 324 -12.81 -13.57 -1.51
N TYR A 325 -12.69 -12.93 -2.67
CA TYR A 325 -13.71 -11.98 -3.12
C TYR A 325 -14.92 -12.76 -3.64
N MET A 326 -16.08 -12.59 -3.00
CA MET A 326 -17.31 -13.30 -3.32
C MET A 326 -18.41 -12.31 -3.73
#